data_bef82f219b2769773a5a2ea24bb30b55
#
_entry.id   bef82f219b2769773a5a2ea24bb30b55
#
_cell.length_a   1.000
_cell.length_b   1.000
_cell.length_c   1.000
_cell.angle_alpha   90.00
_cell.angle_beta   90.00
_cell.angle_gamma   90.00
#
_symmetry.space_group_name_H-M   'P 1'
#
loop_
_entity.id
_entity.type
_entity.pdbx_description
1 polymer ?
#
loop_
_entity_poly.entity_id
_entity_poly.type
_entity_poly.pdbx_seq_one_letter_code
_entity_poly.pdbx_strand_id
1 'polypeptide(L)'
;MAAPVPRPAATLALLRDGPNGPEVLMLQRTKEAVFLGGAYVFPGGALDAADAGARIARRVIDPPPSDLLPYYVAAIRECFEEAGILLACDTGGRQIDAAHAERLMQYRDQSFVRMLEAEDLYLPARELAFIGHWITAPGRARRFDARFFLAAAPPGQQGKHDASETVHDVWITPREALARAERGEIELVFATKHTLNDFKNFHSVKDALLHARAMPEVEANRACWAKGKDGPKLFRRADPQYFEIHWCDPEETGESSYEVVPGEPKRLDRWVTRLTAPNPGMMTGPGTNSYLVGEGNVAVIDPGPDIASHVERILAEAKGRLRWILCTHTHLDHSPAAAALKAATGAQVLGRPAPKGQDASFTPDLVVENGQRIELSGLTLRAIHTPGHASNHLCYLLEQTKMLFTGDHVMQGSTVVINPPDGEMRAYLASLERLLDEDIAIIAPGHGYLIGAPHKELRRLIAHRMAREAKVISSLRKFGTASLEDLLPLVYDDVPPRVHRVAARSLTAHLQKLVVEGTVRPSGGRFALVQSPSERSAP
;
A
#
# COMPACT_ATOMS: atom_id res chain seq x y z
N MET A 1 25.67 16.45 -7.09
CA MET A 1 24.77 17.42 -7.77
C MET A 1 23.35 17.10 -7.39
N ALA A 2 22.51 18.08 -7.09
CA ALA A 2 21.11 17.84 -6.79
C ALA A 2 20.42 17.16 -7.98
N ALA A 3 19.50 16.21 -7.71
CA ALA A 3 18.74 15.53 -8.76
C ALA A 3 17.87 16.55 -9.53
N PRO A 4 17.72 16.41 -10.87
CA PRO A 4 16.85 17.28 -11.65
C PRO A 4 15.42 17.30 -11.11
N VAL A 5 14.78 18.47 -11.13
CA VAL A 5 13.37 18.60 -10.75
C VAL A 5 12.51 17.83 -11.76
N PRO A 6 11.58 16.97 -11.30
CA PRO A 6 10.69 16.24 -12.21
C PRO A 6 9.79 17.20 -13.01
N ARG A 7 9.69 16.97 -14.33
CA ARG A 7 8.82 17.78 -15.22
C ARG A 7 7.40 17.24 -15.18
N PRO A 8 6.37 18.10 -15.07
CA PRO A 8 4.98 17.67 -15.23
C PRO A 8 4.77 16.99 -16.58
N ALA A 9 4.05 15.86 -16.57
CA ALA A 9 3.80 15.04 -17.75
C ALA A 9 2.46 14.30 -17.65
N ALA A 10 1.92 13.86 -18.77
CA ALA A 10 0.73 13.04 -18.83
C ALA A 10 0.94 11.84 -19.74
N THR A 11 0.30 10.73 -19.44
CA THR A 11 0.41 9.46 -20.18
C THR A 11 -0.96 8.81 -20.29
N LEU A 12 -1.32 8.30 -21.46
CA LEU A 12 -2.62 7.70 -21.74
C LEU A 12 -2.48 6.20 -22.08
N ALA A 13 -2.96 5.32 -21.22
CA ALA A 13 -3.16 3.91 -21.53
C ALA A 13 -4.50 3.77 -22.28
N LEU A 14 -4.44 3.64 -23.59
CA LEU A 14 -5.61 3.54 -24.45
C LEU A 14 -5.97 2.08 -24.68
N LEU A 15 -7.20 1.69 -24.36
CA LEU A 15 -7.68 0.32 -24.43
C LEU A 15 -8.68 0.10 -25.58
N ARG A 16 -8.64 -1.09 -26.19
CA ARG A 16 -9.70 -1.62 -27.05
C ARG A 16 -10.02 -3.07 -26.68
N ASP A 17 -11.22 -3.54 -26.97
CA ASP A 17 -11.53 -4.97 -26.85
C ASP A 17 -10.92 -5.73 -28.05
N GLY A 18 -10.12 -6.74 -27.74
CA GLY A 18 -9.48 -7.62 -28.70
C GLY A 18 -9.97 -9.07 -28.56
N PRO A 19 -9.56 -9.98 -29.44
CA PRO A 19 -10.04 -11.35 -29.44
C PRO A 19 -9.63 -12.15 -28.20
N ASN A 20 -8.56 -11.76 -27.52
CA ASN A 20 -8.04 -12.44 -26.34
C ASN A 20 -8.20 -11.60 -25.05
N GLY A 21 -9.09 -10.62 -25.05
CA GLY A 21 -9.32 -9.66 -23.97
C GLY A 21 -8.85 -8.25 -24.32
N PRO A 22 -8.90 -7.32 -23.36
CA PRO A 22 -8.50 -5.94 -23.60
C PRO A 22 -7.05 -5.83 -24.08
N GLU A 23 -6.85 -5.10 -25.18
CA GLU A 23 -5.55 -4.74 -25.71
C GLU A 23 -5.27 -3.28 -25.38
N VAL A 24 -4.00 -2.96 -25.11
CA VAL A 24 -3.52 -1.59 -24.87
C VAL A 24 -2.60 -1.16 -26.00
N LEU A 25 -2.70 0.09 -26.43
CA LEU A 25 -1.80 0.69 -27.39
C LEU A 25 -0.45 0.97 -26.72
N MET A 26 0.62 0.45 -27.34
CA MET A 26 1.99 0.73 -26.92
C MET A 26 2.81 1.23 -28.10
N LEU A 27 3.68 2.19 -27.83
CA LEU A 27 4.60 2.80 -28.78
C LEU A 27 6.03 2.45 -28.40
N GLN A 28 6.85 2.07 -29.39
CA GLN A 28 8.28 1.86 -29.19
C GLN A 28 9.03 3.17 -29.44
N ARG A 29 9.75 3.65 -28.45
CA ARG A 29 10.61 4.85 -28.58
C ARG A 29 11.79 4.58 -29.51
N THR A 30 12.25 5.63 -30.22
CA THR A 30 13.49 5.54 -31.00
C THR A 30 14.66 5.14 -30.09
N LYS A 31 15.64 4.40 -30.64
CA LYS A 31 16.82 3.99 -29.84
C LYS A 31 17.68 5.19 -29.42
N GLU A 32 17.63 6.24 -30.20
CA GLU A 32 18.33 7.52 -30.00
C GLU A 32 17.66 8.42 -28.96
N ALA A 33 16.47 8.05 -28.48
CA ALA A 33 15.75 8.84 -27.47
C ALA A 33 16.58 9.01 -26.20
N VAL A 34 16.75 10.26 -25.76
CA VAL A 34 17.56 10.62 -24.57
C VAL A 34 17.06 9.94 -23.28
N PHE A 35 15.79 9.52 -23.26
CA PHE A 35 15.16 8.86 -22.12
C PHE A 35 14.53 7.55 -22.57
N LEU A 36 15.08 6.43 -22.09
CA LEU A 36 14.59 5.05 -22.31
C LEU A 36 14.40 4.69 -23.80
N GLY A 37 15.44 4.94 -24.63
CA GLY A 37 15.44 4.59 -26.04
C GLY A 37 15.23 3.10 -26.27
N GLY A 38 14.32 2.75 -27.21
CA GLY A 38 13.96 1.37 -27.54
C GLY A 38 12.87 0.75 -26.66
N ALA A 39 12.53 1.37 -25.52
CA ALA A 39 11.49 0.84 -24.62
C ALA A 39 10.08 1.08 -25.17
N TYR A 40 9.16 0.19 -24.80
CA TYR A 40 7.73 0.34 -25.06
C TYR A 40 7.05 1.12 -23.95
N VAL A 41 6.29 2.15 -24.35
CA VAL A 41 5.57 3.07 -23.48
C VAL A 41 4.13 3.25 -23.96
N PHE A 42 3.27 3.81 -23.12
CA PHE A 42 2.01 4.39 -23.58
C PHE A 42 2.24 5.76 -24.19
N PRO A 43 1.38 6.25 -25.10
CA PRO A 43 1.44 7.63 -25.59
C PRO A 43 1.49 8.63 -24.43
N GLY A 44 2.37 9.62 -24.52
CA GLY A 44 2.47 10.64 -23.47
C GLY A 44 3.77 11.41 -23.44
N GLY A 45 3.71 12.63 -22.92
CA GLY A 45 4.84 13.54 -22.85
C GLY A 45 4.67 14.64 -21.81
N ALA A 46 5.51 15.67 -21.91
CA ALA A 46 5.50 16.79 -20.98
C ALA A 46 4.31 17.72 -21.23
N LEU A 47 3.84 18.37 -20.16
CA LEU A 47 2.85 19.43 -20.31
C LEU A 47 3.44 20.61 -21.11
N ASP A 48 2.64 21.12 -22.03
CA ASP A 48 2.88 22.42 -22.70
C ASP A 48 2.15 23.53 -21.93
N ALA A 49 2.66 24.75 -22.00
CA ALA A 49 2.00 25.92 -21.44
C ALA A 49 0.58 26.14 -22.03
N ALA A 50 0.37 25.72 -23.28
CA ALA A 50 -0.94 25.79 -23.93
C ALA A 50 -1.98 24.86 -23.30
N ASP A 51 -1.58 23.75 -22.68
CA ASP A 51 -2.50 22.78 -22.04
C ASP A 51 -3.22 23.39 -20.82
N ALA A 52 -2.64 24.41 -20.19
CA ALA A 52 -3.21 25.17 -19.08
C ALA A 52 -3.94 26.46 -19.51
N GLY A 53 -3.97 26.76 -20.81
CA GLY A 53 -4.49 28.03 -21.32
C GLY A 53 -6.02 28.17 -21.24
N ALA A 54 -6.52 29.40 -21.06
CA ALA A 54 -7.95 29.66 -21.04
C ALA A 54 -8.69 29.29 -22.34
N ARG A 55 -7.99 29.28 -23.49
CA ARG A 55 -8.55 28.88 -24.78
C ARG A 55 -8.90 27.39 -24.79
N ILE A 56 -7.96 26.54 -24.36
CA ILE A 56 -8.17 25.09 -24.32
C ILE A 56 -9.20 24.70 -23.24
N ALA A 57 -9.21 25.40 -22.10
CA ALA A 57 -10.18 25.14 -21.03
C ALA A 57 -11.64 25.28 -21.50
N ARG A 58 -11.91 26.19 -22.45
CA ARG A 58 -13.24 26.37 -23.04
C ARG A 58 -13.64 25.24 -24.01
N ARG A 59 -12.68 24.41 -24.40
CA ARG A 59 -12.86 23.25 -25.29
C ARG A 59 -12.93 21.93 -24.54
N VAL A 60 -13.03 21.94 -23.22
CA VAL A 60 -13.14 20.71 -22.39
C VAL A 60 -14.58 20.58 -21.89
N ILE A 61 -15.20 19.44 -22.17
CA ILE A 61 -16.52 19.07 -21.64
C ILE A 61 -16.34 18.34 -20.32
N ASP A 62 -17.16 18.67 -19.33
CA ASP A 62 -17.11 18.12 -17.97
C ASP A 62 -15.67 18.20 -17.40
N PRO A 63 -15.10 19.40 -17.22
CA PRO A 63 -13.71 19.57 -16.84
C PRO A 63 -13.43 18.97 -15.47
N PRO A 64 -12.27 18.32 -15.28
CA PRO A 64 -11.80 17.86 -13.97
C PRO A 64 -11.43 19.07 -13.08
N PRO A 65 -11.02 18.84 -11.82
CA PRO A 65 -10.43 19.89 -10.98
C PRO A 65 -9.33 20.67 -11.71
N SER A 66 -9.27 21.98 -11.49
CA SER A 66 -8.44 22.91 -12.26
C SER A 66 -6.95 22.60 -12.27
N ASP A 67 -6.43 22.02 -11.21
CA ASP A 67 -5.05 21.56 -11.07
C ASP A 67 -4.73 20.30 -11.91
N LEU A 68 -5.73 19.49 -12.22
CA LEU A 68 -5.60 18.30 -13.08
C LEU A 68 -5.91 18.57 -14.55
N LEU A 69 -6.66 19.62 -14.86
CA LEU A 69 -7.09 19.93 -16.25
C LEU A 69 -5.95 19.92 -17.28
N PRO A 70 -4.77 20.53 -17.02
CA PRO A 70 -3.68 20.50 -18.00
C PRO A 70 -3.19 19.08 -18.32
N TYR A 71 -3.23 18.17 -17.36
CA TYR A 71 -2.81 16.78 -17.55
C TYR A 71 -3.78 15.99 -18.42
N TYR A 72 -5.10 16.23 -18.27
CA TYR A 72 -6.11 15.62 -19.13
C TYR A 72 -5.95 16.08 -20.58
N VAL A 73 -5.71 17.37 -20.78
CA VAL A 73 -5.46 17.94 -22.11
C VAL A 73 -4.19 17.36 -22.72
N ALA A 74 -3.08 17.37 -21.98
CA ALA A 74 -1.81 16.84 -22.45
C ALA A 74 -1.91 15.35 -22.80
N ALA A 75 -2.61 14.53 -22.02
CA ALA A 75 -2.80 13.12 -22.31
C ALA A 75 -3.49 12.87 -23.66
N ILE A 76 -4.51 13.68 -23.99
CA ILE A 76 -5.22 13.59 -25.28
C ILE A 76 -4.34 14.15 -26.41
N ARG A 77 -3.68 15.30 -26.21
CA ARG A 77 -2.78 15.91 -27.21
C ARG A 77 -1.64 14.99 -27.58
N GLU A 78 -0.90 14.49 -26.62
CA GLU A 78 0.23 13.57 -26.84
C GLU A 78 -0.21 12.28 -27.54
N CYS A 79 -1.39 11.74 -27.19
CA CYS A 79 -1.94 10.56 -27.87
C CYS A 79 -2.22 10.87 -29.37
N PHE A 80 -2.71 12.05 -29.69
CA PHE A 80 -2.90 12.48 -31.06
C PHE A 80 -1.55 12.71 -31.77
N GLU A 81 -0.62 13.40 -31.13
CA GLU A 81 0.69 13.74 -31.71
C GLU A 81 1.56 12.49 -31.91
N GLU A 82 1.60 11.54 -30.97
CA GLU A 82 2.46 10.35 -31.05
C GLU A 82 1.79 9.15 -31.76
N ALA A 83 0.48 8.95 -31.57
CA ALA A 83 -0.23 7.77 -32.06
C ALA A 83 -1.30 8.06 -33.12
N GLY A 84 -1.59 9.32 -33.43
CA GLY A 84 -2.62 9.69 -34.41
C GLY A 84 -4.05 9.36 -33.99
N ILE A 85 -4.29 9.08 -32.70
CA ILE A 85 -5.62 8.80 -32.17
C ILE A 85 -6.10 10.01 -31.38
N LEU A 86 -7.23 10.57 -31.79
CA LEU A 86 -7.82 11.75 -31.16
C LEU A 86 -9.09 11.44 -30.40
N LEU A 87 -9.09 11.62 -29.09
CA LEU A 87 -10.29 11.60 -28.25
C LEU A 87 -10.91 12.99 -28.27
N ALA A 88 -11.80 13.22 -29.23
CA ALA A 88 -12.54 14.48 -29.37
C ALA A 88 -14.00 14.21 -29.77
N CYS A 89 -14.84 15.21 -29.53
CA CYS A 89 -16.26 15.16 -29.86
C CYS A 89 -16.75 16.51 -30.41
N ASP A 90 -17.92 16.50 -31.05
CA ASP A 90 -18.62 17.70 -31.46
C ASP A 90 -19.28 18.39 -30.24
N THR A 91 -19.93 19.53 -30.47
CA THR A 91 -20.69 20.31 -29.45
C THR A 91 -21.80 19.51 -28.76
N GLY A 92 -22.30 18.45 -29.39
CA GLY A 92 -23.31 17.54 -28.85
C GLY A 92 -22.71 16.38 -28.03
N GLY A 93 -21.38 16.30 -27.90
CA GLY A 93 -20.67 15.22 -27.19
C GLY A 93 -20.54 13.92 -27.99
N ARG A 94 -20.84 13.92 -29.29
CA ARG A 94 -20.68 12.76 -30.16
C ARG A 94 -19.21 12.68 -30.62
N GLN A 95 -18.58 11.55 -30.37
CA GLN A 95 -17.20 11.30 -30.78
C GLN A 95 -17.02 11.43 -32.28
N ILE A 96 -15.87 11.94 -32.71
CA ILE A 96 -15.48 12.00 -34.13
C ILE A 96 -15.20 10.59 -34.65
N ASP A 97 -15.54 10.36 -35.91
CA ASP A 97 -15.24 9.09 -36.59
C ASP A 97 -13.77 8.99 -37.04
N ALA A 98 -13.38 7.80 -37.48
CA ALA A 98 -12.01 7.53 -37.94
C ALA A 98 -11.60 8.36 -39.16
N ALA A 99 -12.53 8.61 -40.12
CA ALA A 99 -12.26 9.41 -41.28
C ALA A 99 -12.00 10.88 -40.95
N HIS A 100 -12.74 11.40 -39.95
CA HIS A 100 -12.50 12.76 -39.43
C HIS A 100 -11.14 12.82 -38.73
N ALA A 101 -10.84 11.87 -37.84
CA ALA A 101 -9.55 11.82 -37.15
C ALA A 101 -8.37 11.75 -38.15
N GLU A 102 -8.50 10.95 -39.20
CA GLU A 102 -7.47 10.85 -40.27
C GLU A 102 -7.23 12.19 -41.00
N ARG A 103 -8.32 12.93 -41.31
CA ARG A 103 -8.15 14.27 -41.91
C ARG A 103 -7.42 15.25 -41.01
N LEU A 104 -7.57 15.10 -39.68
CA LEU A 104 -6.92 15.97 -38.71
C LEU A 104 -5.42 15.73 -38.58
N MET A 105 -4.91 14.60 -39.07
CA MET A 105 -3.46 14.31 -39.08
C MET A 105 -2.62 15.39 -39.77
N GLN A 106 -3.18 16.18 -40.68
CA GLN A 106 -2.50 17.34 -41.29
C GLN A 106 -2.14 18.44 -40.27
N TYR A 107 -2.77 18.41 -39.05
CA TYR A 107 -2.54 19.38 -37.97
C TYR A 107 -1.55 18.86 -36.92
N ARG A 108 -1.00 17.65 -37.09
CA ARG A 108 -0.18 16.96 -36.07
C ARG A 108 0.99 17.82 -35.55
N ASP A 109 1.64 18.56 -36.44
CA ASP A 109 2.78 19.44 -36.14
C ASP A 109 2.36 20.91 -35.91
N GLN A 110 1.09 21.16 -35.70
CA GLN A 110 0.52 22.50 -35.49
C GLN A 110 -0.02 22.67 -34.06
N SER A 111 -0.48 23.90 -33.75
CA SER A 111 -1.08 24.20 -32.46
C SER A 111 -2.37 23.40 -32.24
N PHE A 112 -2.36 22.47 -31.27
CA PHE A 112 -3.48 21.62 -30.94
C PHE A 112 -4.76 22.41 -30.63
N VAL A 113 -4.65 23.51 -29.84
CA VAL A 113 -5.80 24.35 -29.52
C VAL A 113 -6.40 25.04 -30.75
N ARG A 114 -5.55 25.47 -31.72
CA ARG A 114 -6.04 26.07 -32.96
C ARG A 114 -6.76 25.05 -33.83
N MET A 115 -6.29 23.82 -33.88
CA MET A 115 -6.99 22.73 -34.57
C MET A 115 -8.40 22.54 -33.98
N LEU A 116 -8.50 22.40 -32.64
CA LEU A 116 -9.80 22.23 -31.98
C LEU A 116 -10.77 23.41 -32.24
N GLU A 117 -10.23 24.63 -32.32
CA GLU A 117 -11.04 25.81 -32.62
C GLU A 117 -11.49 25.85 -34.10
N ALA A 118 -10.60 25.51 -35.03
CA ALA A 118 -10.89 25.51 -36.47
C ALA A 118 -11.94 24.46 -36.86
N GLU A 119 -11.89 23.29 -36.19
CA GLU A 119 -12.76 22.15 -36.48
C GLU A 119 -13.98 22.08 -35.52
N ASP A 120 -14.14 23.08 -34.63
CA ASP A 120 -15.18 23.17 -33.59
C ASP A 120 -15.29 21.91 -32.73
N LEU A 121 -14.13 21.39 -32.29
CA LEU A 121 -14.01 20.17 -31.49
C LEU A 121 -13.82 20.46 -30.01
N TYR A 122 -14.24 19.50 -29.20
CA TYR A 122 -14.18 19.51 -27.75
C TYR A 122 -13.53 18.23 -27.20
N LEU A 123 -12.86 18.34 -26.04
CA LEU A 123 -12.22 17.22 -25.36
C LEU A 123 -13.14 16.65 -24.28
N PRO A 124 -13.54 15.37 -24.39
CA PRO A 124 -14.42 14.72 -23.41
C PRO A 124 -13.63 14.23 -22.20
N ALA A 125 -13.28 15.12 -21.26
CA ALA A 125 -12.41 14.78 -20.13
C ALA A 125 -12.96 13.61 -19.28
N ARG A 126 -14.29 13.46 -19.16
CA ARG A 126 -14.95 12.35 -18.46
C ARG A 126 -14.64 10.96 -19.02
N GLU A 127 -14.16 10.87 -20.27
CA GLU A 127 -13.79 9.59 -20.89
C GLU A 127 -12.46 9.06 -20.36
N LEU A 128 -11.65 9.92 -19.75
CA LEU A 128 -10.39 9.56 -19.14
C LEU A 128 -10.59 9.27 -17.64
N ALA A 129 -10.12 8.11 -17.19
CA ALA A 129 -10.01 7.78 -15.76
C ALA A 129 -8.57 8.02 -15.29
N PHE A 130 -8.38 8.81 -14.22
CA PHE A 130 -7.07 9.02 -13.60
C PHE A 130 -6.69 7.78 -12.78
N ILE A 131 -5.63 7.07 -13.17
CA ILE A 131 -5.28 5.75 -12.62
C ILE A 131 -3.92 5.70 -11.92
N GLY A 132 -3.07 6.70 -12.07
CA GLY A 132 -1.73 6.64 -11.47
C GLY A 132 -1.00 7.97 -11.49
N HIS A 133 -0.20 8.19 -10.48
CA HIS A 133 0.68 9.34 -10.35
C HIS A 133 2.11 8.83 -10.10
N TRP A 134 3.00 8.98 -11.07
CA TRP A 134 4.35 8.45 -11.04
C TRP A 134 5.40 9.54 -11.07
N ILE A 135 6.27 9.56 -10.05
CA ILE A 135 7.42 10.46 -10.00
C ILE A 135 8.67 9.62 -10.21
N THR A 136 9.41 9.95 -11.28
CA THR A 136 10.66 9.24 -11.64
C THR A 136 11.67 9.33 -10.51
N ALA A 137 12.28 8.22 -10.14
CA ALA A 137 13.32 8.14 -9.12
C ALA A 137 14.55 9.02 -9.48
N PRO A 138 15.31 9.50 -8.49
CA PRO A 138 16.62 10.13 -8.71
C PRO A 138 17.60 9.25 -9.50
N GLY A 139 18.70 9.84 -10.00
CA GLY A 139 19.74 9.12 -10.76
C GLY A 139 19.48 9.05 -12.27
N ARG A 140 18.38 9.63 -12.76
CA ARG A 140 18.10 9.77 -14.20
C ARG A 140 18.37 11.21 -14.66
N ALA A 141 18.91 11.38 -15.87
CA ALA A 141 19.17 12.70 -16.47
C ALA A 141 17.88 13.51 -16.72
N ARG A 142 16.77 12.84 -16.98
CA ARG A 142 15.43 13.42 -17.06
C ARG A 142 14.50 12.72 -16.08
N ARG A 143 13.70 13.50 -15.37
CA ARG A 143 12.68 13.00 -14.43
C ARG A 143 11.33 13.61 -14.79
N PHE A 144 10.27 12.82 -14.62
CA PHE A 144 8.91 13.22 -14.88
C PHE A 144 8.05 13.06 -13.61
N ASP A 145 7.12 13.97 -13.46
CA ASP A 145 6.00 13.92 -12.53
C ASP A 145 4.73 13.68 -13.36
N ALA A 146 4.45 12.41 -13.66
CA ALA A 146 3.52 11.97 -14.68
C ALA A 146 2.18 11.51 -14.10
N ARG A 147 1.07 12.02 -14.65
CA ARG A 147 -0.28 11.52 -14.39
C ARG A 147 -0.64 10.52 -15.48
N PHE A 148 -1.09 9.33 -15.04
CA PHE A 148 -1.48 8.24 -15.92
C PHE A 148 -3.00 8.15 -16.00
N PHE A 149 -3.50 8.09 -17.22
CA PHE A 149 -4.91 7.99 -17.51
C PHE A 149 -5.23 6.70 -18.27
N LEU A 150 -6.48 6.25 -18.14
CA LEU A 150 -7.04 5.13 -18.87
C LEU A 150 -8.26 5.61 -19.66
N ALA A 151 -8.35 5.25 -20.93
CA ALA A 151 -9.53 5.52 -21.76
C ALA A 151 -9.78 4.39 -22.76
N ALA A 152 -11.03 4.31 -23.26
CA ALA A 152 -11.36 3.48 -24.40
C ALA A 152 -10.88 4.16 -25.71
N ALA A 153 -10.33 3.37 -26.62
CA ALA A 153 -10.03 3.83 -27.96
C ALA A 153 -11.30 4.21 -28.71
N PRO A 154 -11.35 5.35 -29.43
CA PRO A 154 -12.48 5.68 -30.27
C PRO A 154 -12.66 4.63 -31.38
N PRO A 155 -13.90 4.21 -31.67
CA PRO A 155 -14.14 3.16 -32.65
C PRO A 155 -13.58 3.49 -34.04
N GLY A 156 -12.88 2.50 -34.63
CA GLY A 156 -12.36 2.56 -35.99
C GLY A 156 -11.08 3.37 -36.18
N GLN A 157 -10.62 4.16 -35.20
CA GLN A 157 -9.33 4.84 -35.29
C GLN A 157 -8.20 3.81 -35.13
N GLN A 158 -7.26 3.82 -36.08
CA GLN A 158 -6.08 2.97 -36.08
C GLN A 158 -4.88 3.79 -35.59
N GLY A 159 -4.12 3.28 -34.63
CA GLY A 159 -2.89 3.91 -34.20
C GLY A 159 -1.86 3.95 -35.33
N LYS A 160 -1.12 5.05 -35.43
CA LYS A 160 0.01 5.18 -36.33
C LYS A 160 1.09 6.05 -35.67
N HIS A 161 2.23 5.43 -35.38
CA HIS A 161 3.37 6.12 -34.78
C HIS A 161 3.84 7.31 -35.65
N ASP A 162 4.52 8.27 -35.01
CA ASP A 162 4.93 9.52 -35.66
C ASP A 162 6.19 9.39 -36.51
N ALA A 163 6.93 8.29 -36.39
CA ALA A 163 8.22 8.02 -37.06
C ALA A 163 9.36 8.96 -36.66
N SER A 164 9.16 9.90 -35.73
CA SER A 164 10.18 10.82 -35.22
C SER A 164 10.61 10.48 -33.79
N GLU A 165 9.66 10.41 -32.84
CA GLU A 165 9.91 10.01 -31.46
C GLU A 165 9.62 8.52 -31.22
N THR A 166 8.71 7.95 -32.02
CA THR A 166 8.29 6.54 -31.95
C THR A 166 8.46 5.86 -33.32
N VAL A 167 8.86 4.59 -33.33
CA VAL A 167 9.21 3.82 -34.53
C VAL A 167 8.32 2.61 -34.78
N HIS A 168 7.50 2.24 -33.83
CA HIS A 168 6.58 1.10 -33.92
C HIS A 168 5.40 1.30 -32.98
N ASP A 169 4.23 0.90 -33.41
CA ASP A 169 3.01 0.84 -32.60
C ASP A 169 2.47 -0.59 -32.56
N VAL A 170 1.89 -0.99 -31.43
CA VAL A 170 1.30 -2.30 -31.26
C VAL A 170 0.13 -2.26 -30.31
N TRP A 171 -0.95 -2.94 -30.70
CA TRP A 171 -2.02 -3.30 -29.79
C TRP A 171 -1.74 -4.68 -29.20
N ILE A 172 -1.62 -4.77 -27.90
CA ILE A 172 -1.19 -5.99 -27.21
C ILE A 172 -1.93 -6.13 -25.88
N THR A 173 -2.29 -7.37 -25.49
CA THR A 173 -2.87 -7.57 -24.15
C THR A 173 -1.83 -7.31 -23.06
N PRO A 174 -2.22 -6.74 -21.89
CA PRO A 174 -1.30 -6.53 -20.79
C PRO A 174 -0.52 -7.78 -20.37
N ARG A 175 -1.16 -8.97 -20.42
CA ARG A 175 -0.51 -10.26 -20.12
C ARG A 175 0.61 -10.58 -21.10
N GLU A 176 0.36 -10.44 -22.41
CA GLU A 176 1.35 -10.74 -23.42
C GLU A 176 2.51 -9.72 -23.41
N ALA A 177 2.22 -8.43 -23.18
CA ALA A 177 3.27 -7.42 -23.03
C ALA A 177 4.21 -7.76 -21.85
N LEU A 178 3.66 -8.13 -20.69
CA LEU A 178 4.44 -8.55 -19.54
C LEU A 178 5.24 -9.83 -19.83
N ALA A 179 4.64 -10.83 -20.49
CA ALA A 179 5.31 -12.07 -20.85
C ALA A 179 6.46 -11.85 -21.84
N ARG A 180 6.29 -10.97 -22.86
CA ARG A 180 7.39 -10.58 -23.77
C ARG A 180 8.52 -9.87 -23.04
N ALA A 181 8.19 -9.01 -22.08
CA ALA A 181 9.21 -8.34 -21.28
C ALA A 181 9.98 -9.33 -20.38
N GLU A 182 9.30 -10.35 -19.81
CA GLU A 182 9.97 -11.42 -19.04
C GLU A 182 10.91 -12.28 -19.90
N ARG A 183 10.57 -12.49 -21.18
CA ARG A 183 11.43 -13.18 -22.16
C ARG A 183 12.54 -12.29 -22.73
N GLY A 184 12.58 -11.00 -22.37
CA GLY A 184 13.56 -10.04 -22.89
C GLY A 184 13.32 -9.61 -24.34
N GLU A 185 12.13 -9.85 -24.91
CA GLU A 185 11.77 -9.48 -26.28
C GLU A 185 11.45 -7.99 -26.41
N ILE A 186 10.93 -7.39 -25.34
CA ILE A 186 10.66 -5.95 -25.26
C ILE A 186 11.14 -5.40 -23.91
N GLU A 187 11.53 -4.13 -23.90
CA GLU A 187 11.82 -3.40 -22.65
C GLU A 187 10.59 -2.58 -22.24
N LEU A 188 10.17 -2.71 -20.97
CA LEU A 188 9.09 -1.94 -20.37
C LEU A 188 9.63 -0.98 -19.32
N VAL A 189 9.21 0.26 -19.39
CA VAL A 189 9.46 1.26 -18.34
C VAL A 189 8.79 0.84 -17.03
N PHE A 190 9.41 1.15 -15.89
CA PHE A 190 8.93 0.75 -14.57
C PHE A 190 7.45 1.08 -14.34
N ALA A 191 7.03 2.33 -14.56
CA ALA A 191 5.63 2.76 -14.41
C ALA A 191 4.69 2.01 -15.38
N THR A 192 5.07 1.86 -16.65
CA THR A 192 4.31 1.12 -17.66
C THR A 192 4.13 -0.35 -17.26
N LYS A 193 5.21 -1.02 -16.84
CA LYS A 193 5.17 -2.41 -16.38
C LYS A 193 4.18 -2.62 -15.23
N HIS A 194 4.20 -1.72 -14.24
CA HIS A 194 3.30 -1.80 -13.11
C HIS A 194 1.85 -1.49 -13.48
N THR A 195 1.61 -0.50 -14.33
CA THR A 195 0.26 -0.21 -14.86
C THR A 195 -0.30 -1.41 -15.63
N LEU A 196 0.49 -2.03 -16.51
CA LEU A 196 0.07 -3.26 -17.20
C LEU A 196 -0.26 -4.39 -16.22
N ASN A 197 0.53 -4.56 -15.16
CA ASN A 197 0.29 -5.58 -14.15
C ASN A 197 -1.03 -5.35 -13.38
N ASP A 198 -1.38 -4.11 -13.12
CA ASP A 198 -2.61 -3.74 -12.41
C ASP A 198 -3.86 -4.02 -13.29
N PHE A 199 -3.73 -3.95 -14.63
CA PHE A 199 -4.83 -4.17 -15.57
C PHE A 199 -4.85 -5.54 -16.27
N LYS A 200 -3.89 -6.42 -16.04
CA LYS A 200 -3.76 -7.72 -16.75
C LYS A 200 -4.90 -8.73 -16.56
N ASN A 201 -5.73 -8.55 -15.56
CA ASN A 201 -6.79 -9.51 -15.19
C ASN A 201 -8.18 -9.08 -15.62
N PHE A 202 -8.36 -7.94 -16.26
CA PHE A 202 -9.65 -7.51 -16.77
C PHE A 202 -10.02 -8.30 -18.05
N HIS A 203 -11.31 -8.52 -18.23
CA HIS A 203 -11.84 -9.30 -19.36
C HIS A 203 -12.45 -8.40 -20.44
N SER A 204 -12.71 -7.14 -20.13
CA SER A 204 -13.24 -6.14 -21.08
C SER A 204 -12.73 -4.74 -20.75
N VAL A 205 -12.74 -3.85 -21.75
CA VAL A 205 -12.45 -2.41 -21.56
C VAL A 205 -13.43 -1.78 -20.56
N LYS A 206 -14.71 -2.18 -20.65
CA LYS A 206 -15.76 -1.69 -19.74
C LYS A 206 -15.43 -2.01 -18.29
N ASP A 207 -15.01 -3.25 -17.98
CA ASP A 207 -14.67 -3.66 -16.62
C ASP A 207 -13.44 -2.91 -16.11
N ALA A 208 -12.42 -2.74 -16.95
CA ALA A 208 -11.22 -1.97 -16.62
C ALA A 208 -11.55 -0.51 -16.29
N LEU A 209 -12.40 0.15 -17.09
CA LEU A 209 -12.83 1.53 -16.86
C LEU A 209 -13.73 1.68 -15.62
N LEU A 210 -14.63 0.73 -15.38
CA LEU A 210 -15.46 0.73 -14.15
C LEU A 210 -14.57 0.62 -12.91
N HIS A 211 -13.59 -0.27 -12.93
CA HIS A 211 -12.61 -0.40 -11.86
C HIS A 211 -11.80 0.88 -11.68
N ALA A 212 -11.26 1.43 -12.77
CA ALA A 212 -10.45 2.66 -12.75
C ALA A 212 -11.22 3.86 -12.15
N ARG A 213 -12.50 4.03 -12.51
CA ARG A 213 -13.36 5.10 -11.97
C ARG A 213 -13.77 4.88 -10.50
N ALA A 214 -13.75 3.63 -10.03
CA ALA A 214 -14.03 3.28 -8.64
C ALA A 214 -12.78 3.30 -7.75
N MET A 215 -11.59 3.55 -8.33
CA MET A 215 -10.35 3.65 -7.55
C MET A 215 -10.45 4.79 -6.53
N PRO A 216 -9.93 4.57 -5.31
CA PRO A 216 -9.79 5.65 -4.34
C PRO A 216 -8.82 6.72 -4.87
N GLU A 217 -8.68 7.80 -4.11
CA GLU A 217 -7.73 8.87 -4.43
C GLU A 217 -6.36 8.33 -4.86
N VAL A 218 -5.87 8.80 -6.01
CA VAL A 218 -4.59 8.38 -6.58
C VAL A 218 -3.46 9.12 -5.88
N GLU A 219 -2.72 8.39 -5.04
CA GLU A 219 -1.56 8.92 -4.35
C GLU A 219 -0.30 8.90 -5.23
N ALA A 220 0.59 9.88 -5.00
CA ALA A 220 1.86 9.95 -5.70
C ALA A 220 2.74 8.72 -5.42
N ASN A 221 3.18 8.06 -6.47
CA ASN A 221 4.10 6.93 -6.46
C ASN A 221 5.51 7.45 -6.76
N ARG A 222 6.22 7.86 -5.69
CA ARG A 222 7.58 8.37 -5.79
C ARG A 222 8.54 7.19 -5.78
N ALA A 223 8.86 6.66 -6.97
CA ALA A 223 9.74 5.50 -7.06
C ALA A 223 11.11 5.78 -6.44
N CYS A 224 11.66 4.83 -5.68
CA CYS A 224 12.93 4.97 -4.98
C CYS A 224 13.86 3.78 -5.22
N TRP A 225 15.16 4.05 -5.28
CA TRP A 225 16.20 3.02 -5.34
C TRP A 225 16.56 2.55 -3.95
N ALA A 226 16.89 1.26 -3.82
CA ALA A 226 17.51 0.71 -2.63
C ALA A 226 18.43 -0.46 -2.99
N LYS A 227 19.40 -0.77 -2.11
CA LYS A 227 20.41 -1.81 -2.30
C LYS A 227 20.01 -3.11 -1.58
N GLY A 228 20.54 -4.22 -2.06
CA GLY A 228 20.44 -5.52 -1.41
C GLY A 228 21.42 -6.51 -2.05
N LYS A 229 21.41 -7.75 -1.59
CA LYS A 229 22.30 -8.81 -2.08
C LYS A 229 22.22 -9.07 -3.57
N ASP A 230 21.03 -8.87 -4.16
CA ASP A 230 20.79 -9.03 -5.60
C ASP A 230 21.03 -7.73 -6.39
N GLY A 231 21.73 -6.76 -5.80
CA GLY A 231 21.98 -5.44 -6.39
C GLY A 231 20.88 -4.41 -6.12
N PRO A 232 21.00 -3.21 -6.72
CA PRO A 232 20.02 -2.15 -6.53
C PRO A 232 18.72 -2.48 -7.25
N LYS A 233 17.59 -2.20 -6.57
CA LYS A 233 16.23 -2.38 -7.10
C LYS A 233 15.42 -1.10 -6.95
N LEU A 234 14.42 -0.93 -7.82
CA LEU A 234 13.49 0.18 -7.78
C LEU A 234 12.18 -0.28 -7.10
N PHE A 235 11.67 0.52 -6.18
CA PHE A 235 10.48 0.23 -5.38
C PHE A 235 9.38 1.25 -5.64
N ARG A 236 8.14 0.78 -5.58
CA ARG A 236 6.92 1.58 -5.66
C ARG A 236 6.17 1.58 -4.34
N ARG A 237 5.22 2.50 -4.18
CA ARG A 237 4.43 2.68 -2.96
C ARG A 237 3.71 1.41 -2.47
N ALA A 238 3.32 0.51 -3.39
CA ALA A 238 2.67 -0.75 -3.06
C ALA A 238 3.64 -1.84 -2.55
N ASP A 239 4.95 -1.65 -2.69
CA ASP A 239 5.95 -2.63 -2.24
C ASP A 239 6.13 -2.52 -0.72
N PRO A 240 6.25 -3.66 -0.01
CA PRO A 240 6.36 -3.68 1.44
C PRO A 240 7.50 -2.83 2.00
N GLN A 241 8.60 -2.70 1.26
CA GLN A 241 9.83 -1.99 1.65
C GLN A 241 9.74 -0.48 1.50
N TYR A 242 8.80 0.01 0.69
CA TYR A 242 8.75 1.39 0.19
C TYR A 242 8.86 2.45 1.29
N PHE A 243 8.04 2.36 2.31
CA PHE A 243 8.00 3.36 3.37
C PHE A 243 9.24 3.32 4.26
N GLU A 244 9.79 2.12 4.51
CA GLU A 244 11.03 1.97 5.25
C GLU A 244 12.23 2.55 4.48
N ILE A 245 12.29 2.34 3.16
CA ILE A 245 13.33 2.90 2.30
C ILE A 245 13.30 4.43 2.39
N HIS A 246 12.13 5.05 2.20
CA HIS A 246 12.00 6.50 2.28
C HIS A 246 12.30 7.06 3.68
N TRP A 247 11.96 6.32 4.75
CA TRP A 247 12.28 6.72 6.11
C TRP A 247 13.77 6.71 6.39
N CYS A 248 14.47 5.65 5.93
CA CYS A 248 15.91 5.48 6.14
C CYS A 248 16.76 6.31 5.17
N ASP A 249 16.22 6.75 4.03
CA ASP A 249 16.91 7.50 2.99
C ASP A 249 16.05 8.69 2.50
N PRO A 250 15.81 9.70 3.37
CA PRO A 250 14.98 10.85 3.02
C PRO A 250 15.56 11.70 1.88
N GLU A 251 16.88 11.64 1.68
CA GLU A 251 17.58 12.35 0.59
C GLU A 251 17.53 11.59 -0.74
N GLU A 252 16.89 10.41 -0.78
CA GLU A 252 16.74 9.56 -1.97
C GLU A 252 18.08 9.22 -2.65
N THR A 253 19.11 8.93 -1.88
CA THR A 253 20.47 8.59 -2.37
C THR A 253 20.53 7.20 -2.99
N GLY A 254 19.60 6.30 -2.65
CA GLY A 254 19.58 4.89 -3.04
C GLY A 254 20.52 4.02 -2.21
N GLU A 255 21.07 4.52 -1.10
CA GLU A 255 22.00 3.82 -0.23
C GLU A 255 21.31 2.94 0.83
N SER A 256 20.00 3.14 1.09
CA SER A 256 19.23 2.31 2.02
C SER A 256 19.15 0.87 1.54
N SER A 257 19.18 -0.09 2.49
CA SER A 257 18.93 -1.51 2.20
C SER A 257 17.42 -1.79 2.16
N TYR A 258 16.99 -2.62 1.20
CA TYR A 258 15.63 -3.16 1.16
C TYR A 258 15.49 -4.49 1.90
N GLU A 259 16.54 -4.98 2.56
CA GLU A 259 16.50 -6.30 3.20
C GLU A 259 16.24 -6.22 4.70
N VAL A 260 15.55 -7.24 5.21
CA VAL A 260 15.47 -7.55 6.63
C VAL A 260 16.27 -8.83 6.83
N VAL A 261 17.47 -8.71 7.42
CA VAL A 261 18.38 -9.84 7.64
C VAL A 261 18.40 -10.16 9.14
N PRO A 262 17.90 -11.34 9.55
CA PRO A 262 17.95 -11.73 10.96
C PRO A 262 19.38 -11.70 11.51
N GLY A 263 19.54 -11.13 12.70
CA GLY A 263 20.83 -10.97 13.37
C GLY A 263 21.67 -9.79 12.89
N GLU A 264 21.31 -9.08 11.83
CA GLU A 264 21.98 -7.88 11.39
C GLU A 264 21.26 -6.61 11.87
N PRO A 265 22.00 -5.63 12.48
CA PRO A 265 21.40 -4.37 12.90
C PRO A 265 21.09 -3.50 11.69
N LYS A 266 19.86 -2.99 11.63
CA LYS A 266 19.46 -1.98 10.65
C LYS A 266 19.14 -0.67 11.37
N ARG A 267 19.92 0.37 11.08
CA ARG A 267 19.64 1.71 11.58
C ARG A 267 18.46 2.28 10.79
N LEU A 268 17.38 2.61 11.50
CA LEU A 268 16.18 3.17 10.89
C LEU A 268 16.23 4.71 10.87
N ASP A 269 16.71 5.30 11.95
CA ASP A 269 16.99 6.74 12.05
C ASP A 269 18.13 7.00 13.04
N ARG A 270 18.29 8.25 13.45
CA ARG A 270 19.33 8.65 14.42
C ARG A 270 19.24 7.89 15.75
N TRP A 271 18.03 7.57 16.21
CA TRP A 271 17.78 7.06 17.56
C TRP A 271 17.34 5.61 17.61
N VAL A 272 16.93 5.04 16.46
CA VAL A 272 16.32 3.70 16.41
C VAL A 272 17.13 2.75 15.53
N THR A 273 17.53 1.62 16.12
CA THR A 273 18.13 0.49 15.41
C THR A 273 17.23 -0.74 15.58
N ARG A 274 16.85 -1.39 14.48
CA ARG A 274 16.14 -2.67 14.49
C ARG A 274 17.12 -3.82 14.45
N LEU A 275 16.86 -4.84 15.27
CA LEU A 275 17.46 -6.18 15.22
C LEU A 275 16.32 -7.19 15.03
N THR A 276 16.34 -7.93 13.94
CA THR A 276 15.34 -8.98 13.70
C THR A 276 15.85 -10.31 14.24
N ALA A 277 15.08 -10.97 15.10
CA ALA A 277 15.43 -12.26 15.66
C ALA A 277 15.41 -13.38 14.60
N PRO A 278 16.26 -14.42 14.72
CA PRO A 278 16.31 -15.52 13.75
C PRO A 278 15.24 -16.60 14.03
N ASN A 279 13.97 -16.16 14.10
CA ASN A 279 12.79 -17.00 14.29
C ASN A 279 11.79 -16.86 13.14
N PRO A 280 12.20 -17.01 11.86
CA PRO A 280 11.31 -16.85 10.73
C PRO A 280 10.18 -17.88 10.74
N GLY A 281 8.98 -17.46 10.36
CA GLY A 281 7.82 -18.34 10.35
C GLY A 281 6.58 -17.72 9.73
N MET A 282 5.52 -18.52 9.64
CA MET A 282 4.24 -18.05 9.08
C MET A 282 3.63 -16.90 9.90
N MET A 283 3.86 -16.86 11.22
CA MET A 283 3.35 -15.83 12.11
C MET A 283 4.33 -14.67 12.29
N THR A 284 5.63 -14.93 12.17
CA THR A 284 6.71 -13.98 12.45
C THR A 284 7.35 -13.40 11.18
N GLY A 285 6.95 -13.87 9.99
CA GLY A 285 7.57 -13.44 8.73
C GLY A 285 9.08 -13.67 8.72
N PRO A 286 9.91 -12.63 8.55
CA PRO A 286 11.38 -12.75 8.59
C PRO A 286 11.93 -12.99 10.01
N GLY A 287 11.13 -12.74 11.05
CA GLY A 287 11.47 -12.84 12.47
C GLY A 287 10.85 -11.69 13.26
N THR A 288 10.99 -11.76 14.58
CA THR A 288 10.52 -10.71 15.51
C THR A 288 11.50 -9.54 15.53
N ASN A 289 10.98 -8.34 15.42
CA ASN A 289 11.74 -7.10 15.47
C ASN A 289 11.94 -6.64 16.92
N SER A 290 13.18 -6.61 17.36
CA SER A 290 13.61 -5.91 18.57
C SER A 290 14.12 -4.52 18.19
N TYR A 291 13.67 -3.46 18.87
CA TYR A 291 14.09 -2.09 18.59
C TYR A 291 14.94 -1.53 19.71
N LEU A 292 16.19 -1.16 19.42
CA LEU A 292 17.02 -0.40 20.34
C LEU A 292 16.77 1.08 20.12
N VAL A 293 16.39 1.79 21.19
CA VAL A 293 16.02 3.21 21.16
C VAL A 293 16.93 4.00 22.08
N GLY A 294 17.61 5.01 21.56
CA GLY A 294 18.48 5.93 22.32
C GLY A 294 19.89 6.05 21.77
N GLU A 295 20.59 7.15 22.09
CA GLU A 295 22.02 7.39 21.76
C GLU A 295 22.93 7.19 22.98
N GLY A 296 22.50 7.67 24.14
CA GLY A 296 23.21 7.53 25.43
C GLY A 296 22.83 6.22 26.10
N ASN A 297 21.97 6.29 27.12
CA ASN A 297 21.30 5.11 27.64
C ASN A 297 20.27 4.60 26.61
N VAL A 298 20.16 3.29 26.50
CA VAL A 298 19.38 2.61 25.47
C VAL A 298 18.26 1.80 26.11
N ALA A 299 17.08 1.85 25.50
CA ALA A 299 16.00 0.91 25.75
C ALA A 299 15.96 -0.14 24.62
N VAL A 300 15.56 -1.37 24.95
CA VAL A 300 15.10 -2.34 23.94
C VAL A 300 13.60 -2.54 24.06
N ILE A 301 12.88 -2.43 22.96
CA ILE A 301 11.46 -2.74 22.85
C ILE A 301 11.34 -4.11 22.18
N ASP A 302 10.58 -5.02 22.80
CA ASP A 302 10.42 -6.43 22.45
C ASP A 302 11.77 -7.13 22.31
N PRO A 303 12.35 -7.60 23.42
CA PRO A 303 13.65 -8.27 23.41
C PRO A 303 13.67 -9.57 22.59
N GLY A 304 12.47 -10.08 22.21
CA GLY A 304 12.32 -11.24 21.33
C GLY A 304 12.31 -12.59 22.07
N PRO A 305 12.39 -13.70 21.32
CA PRO A 305 12.50 -15.03 21.87
C PRO A 305 13.85 -15.23 22.58
N ASP A 306 13.90 -16.16 23.55
CA ASP A 306 15.14 -16.52 24.24
C ASP A 306 16.06 -17.37 23.33
N ILE A 307 16.66 -16.69 22.36
CA ILE A 307 17.66 -17.24 21.43
C ILE A 307 19.01 -16.61 21.75
N ALA A 308 19.97 -17.40 22.20
CA ALA A 308 21.27 -16.91 22.68
C ALA A 308 21.95 -15.95 21.70
N SER A 309 22.00 -16.28 20.40
CA SER A 309 22.61 -15.41 19.38
C SER A 309 21.88 -14.06 19.22
N HIS A 310 20.56 -14.00 19.46
CA HIS A 310 19.81 -12.76 19.41
C HIS A 310 20.08 -11.91 20.66
N VAL A 311 20.10 -12.51 21.84
CA VAL A 311 20.47 -11.86 23.11
C VAL A 311 21.87 -11.27 23.02
N GLU A 312 22.86 -12.06 22.57
CA GLU A 312 24.25 -11.60 22.36
C GLU A 312 24.30 -10.40 21.40
N ARG A 313 23.51 -10.44 20.33
CA ARG A 313 23.48 -9.36 19.34
C ARG A 313 22.88 -8.07 19.91
N ILE A 314 21.81 -8.16 20.71
CA ILE A 314 21.24 -7.00 21.41
C ILE A 314 22.30 -6.41 22.37
N LEU A 315 22.98 -7.23 23.16
CA LEU A 315 24.03 -6.78 24.09
C LEU A 315 25.20 -6.11 23.35
N ALA A 316 25.64 -6.71 22.24
CA ALA A 316 26.72 -6.14 21.43
C ALA A 316 26.36 -4.77 20.85
N GLU A 317 25.13 -4.61 20.33
CA GLU A 317 24.67 -3.35 19.77
C GLU A 317 24.39 -2.29 20.84
N ALA A 318 23.88 -2.70 21.99
CA ALA A 318 23.67 -1.82 23.14
C ALA A 318 24.98 -1.31 23.78
N LYS A 319 26.12 -2.00 23.57
CA LYS A 319 27.46 -1.54 24.02
C LYS A 319 27.52 -1.18 25.50
N GLY A 320 26.90 -1.96 26.37
CA GLY A 320 26.85 -1.70 27.82
C GLY A 320 25.92 -0.56 28.26
N ARG A 321 25.14 0.00 27.34
CA ARG A 321 24.24 1.14 27.60
C ARG A 321 22.79 0.75 27.84
N LEU A 322 22.43 -0.53 27.79
CA LEU A 322 21.06 -1.01 28.01
C LEU A 322 20.63 -0.70 29.45
N ARG A 323 19.54 0.02 29.62
CA ARG A 323 18.97 0.42 30.92
C ARG A 323 17.51 0.01 31.08
N TRP A 324 16.78 -0.13 29.99
CA TRP A 324 15.38 -0.47 30.00
C TRP A 324 15.05 -1.57 28.98
N ILE A 325 14.25 -2.52 29.40
CA ILE A 325 13.70 -3.61 28.58
C ILE A 325 12.19 -3.45 28.61
N LEU A 326 11.60 -3.07 27.48
CA LEU A 326 10.18 -2.83 27.33
C LEU A 326 9.55 -3.96 26.51
N CYS A 327 8.40 -4.48 26.97
CA CYS A 327 7.64 -5.44 26.18
C CYS A 327 6.31 -4.84 25.76
N THR A 328 5.95 -4.98 24.49
CA THR A 328 4.63 -4.59 24.01
C THR A 328 3.57 -5.53 24.56
N HIS A 329 3.84 -6.83 24.58
CA HIS A 329 3.03 -7.88 25.16
C HIS A 329 3.90 -9.12 25.46
N THR A 330 3.32 -10.17 26.00
CA THR A 330 4.08 -11.29 26.52
C THR A 330 3.90 -12.60 25.75
N HIS A 331 3.72 -12.56 24.43
CA HIS A 331 3.85 -13.76 23.62
C HIS A 331 5.30 -14.23 23.56
N LEU A 332 5.48 -15.54 23.30
CA LEU A 332 6.78 -16.22 23.39
C LEU A 332 7.82 -15.76 22.38
N ASP A 333 7.46 -14.98 21.42
CA ASP A 333 8.36 -14.37 20.44
C ASP A 333 8.71 -12.91 20.75
N HIS A 334 8.13 -12.31 21.82
CA HIS A 334 8.38 -10.91 22.18
C HIS A 334 9.09 -10.73 23.52
N SER A 335 8.78 -11.50 24.55
CA SER A 335 9.21 -11.24 25.93
C SER A 335 10.30 -12.14 26.50
N PRO A 336 10.49 -13.41 26.10
CA PRO A 336 11.33 -14.35 26.86
C PRO A 336 12.79 -13.92 27.07
N ALA A 337 13.39 -13.23 26.09
CA ALA A 337 14.76 -12.74 26.20
C ALA A 337 14.95 -11.65 27.28
N ALA A 338 13.85 -11.10 27.85
CA ALA A 338 13.93 -10.08 28.89
C ALA A 338 14.70 -10.53 30.13
N ALA A 339 14.50 -11.79 30.56
CA ALA A 339 15.18 -12.34 31.73
C ALA A 339 16.70 -12.44 31.53
N ALA A 340 17.15 -12.95 30.37
CA ALA A 340 18.56 -13.06 30.03
C ALA A 340 19.25 -11.68 29.91
N LEU A 341 18.58 -10.72 29.27
CA LEU A 341 19.10 -9.35 29.16
C LEU A 341 19.18 -8.64 30.51
N LYS A 342 18.17 -8.81 31.38
CA LYS A 342 18.17 -8.28 32.75
C LYS A 342 19.33 -8.86 33.56
N ALA A 343 19.53 -10.18 33.51
CA ALA A 343 20.62 -10.84 34.21
C ALA A 343 22.01 -10.35 33.73
N ALA A 344 22.18 -10.09 32.44
CA ALA A 344 23.44 -9.62 31.86
C ALA A 344 23.74 -8.15 32.13
N THR A 345 22.73 -7.29 32.30
CA THR A 345 22.92 -5.83 32.28
C THR A 345 22.43 -5.10 33.53
N GLY A 346 21.56 -5.73 34.34
CA GLY A 346 20.82 -5.06 35.41
C GLY A 346 19.76 -4.06 34.91
N ALA A 347 19.41 -4.08 33.61
CA ALA A 347 18.40 -3.21 33.05
C ALA A 347 17.01 -3.48 33.68
N GLN A 348 16.24 -2.41 33.85
CA GLN A 348 14.89 -2.48 34.40
C GLN A 348 13.92 -3.02 33.35
N VAL A 349 13.09 -3.98 33.74
CA VAL A 349 12.05 -4.59 32.88
C VAL A 349 10.73 -3.83 33.08
N LEU A 350 10.16 -3.36 31.98
CA LEU A 350 8.92 -2.59 31.94
C LEU A 350 7.89 -3.26 31.03
N GLY A 351 6.66 -3.30 31.44
CA GLY A 351 5.55 -3.87 30.67
C GLY A 351 4.36 -4.16 31.55
N ARG A 352 3.42 -4.94 31.06
CA ARG A 352 2.27 -5.42 31.85
C ARG A 352 2.42 -6.92 32.14
N PRO A 353 1.94 -7.40 33.29
CA PRO A 353 2.04 -8.83 33.64
C PRO A 353 1.42 -9.73 32.56
N ALA A 354 1.98 -10.92 32.41
CA ALA A 354 1.50 -11.91 31.46
C ALA A 354 0.12 -12.46 31.86
N PRO A 355 -0.88 -12.43 30.98
CA PRO A 355 -2.12 -13.15 31.19
C PRO A 355 -1.90 -14.66 31.06
N LYS A 356 -2.90 -15.43 31.54
CA LYS A 356 -2.83 -16.90 31.45
C LYS A 356 -2.65 -17.38 30.01
N GLY A 357 -1.65 -18.21 29.77
CA GLY A 357 -1.37 -18.79 28.44
C GLY A 357 -0.34 -18.05 27.61
N GLN A 358 0.23 -16.96 28.16
CA GLN A 358 1.39 -16.28 27.61
C GLN A 358 2.65 -16.60 28.42
N ASP A 359 3.76 -15.84 28.21
CA ASP A 359 5.03 -16.07 28.91
C ASP A 359 4.93 -15.85 30.42
N ALA A 360 4.73 -16.93 31.15
CA ALA A 360 4.63 -16.90 32.62
C ALA A 360 5.96 -16.52 33.31
N SER A 361 7.10 -16.53 32.60
CA SER A 361 8.40 -16.13 33.13
C SER A 361 8.60 -14.61 33.14
N PHE A 362 7.80 -13.87 32.38
CA PHE A 362 7.89 -12.42 32.30
C PHE A 362 7.45 -11.76 33.60
N THR A 363 8.42 -11.12 34.27
CA THR A 363 8.15 -10.39 35.53
C THR A 363 8.66 -8.96 35.38
N PRO A 364 7.77 -7.97 35.17
CA PRO A 364 8.16 -6.58 35.08
C PRO A 364 8.56 -6.02 36.44
N ASP A 365 9.65 -5.24 36.48
CA ASP A 365 10.02 -4.44 37.66
C ASP A 365 9.09 -3.22 37.83
N LEU A 366 8.55 -2.74 36.71
CA LEU A 366 7.56 -1.66 36.68
C LEU A 366 6.40 -2.02 35.75
N VAL A 367 5.21 -2.03 36.31
CA VAL A 367 3.97 -2.18 35.51
C VAL A 367 3.68 -0.84 34.85
N VAL A 368 3.60 -0.86 33.52
CA VAL A 368 3.40 0.34 32.70
C VAL A 368 1.92 0.61 32.52
N GLU A 369 1.51 1.84 32.85
CA GLU A 369 0.13 2.29 32.72
C GLU A 369 -0.10 3.05 31.39
N ASN A 370 -1.38 3.17 30.99
CA ASN A 370 -1.74 3.93 29.81
C ASN A 370 -1.36 5.41 29.95
N GLY A 371 -0.72 5.98 28.94
CA GLY A 371 -0.23 7.36 28.94
C GLY A 371 1.08 7.59 29.68
N GLN A 372 1.64 6.56 30.33
CA GLN A 372 2.90 6.69 31.04
C GLN A 372 4.04 7.08 30.11
N ARG A 373 4.83 8.09 30.51
CA ARG A 373 6.04 8.52 29.81
C ARG A 373 7.27 7.91 30.44
N ILE A 374 8.15 7.38 29.61
CA ILE A 374 9.42 6.76 29.98
C ILE A 374 10.54 7.60 29.36
N GLU A 375 11.32 8.26 30.21
CA GLU A 375 12.38 9.16 29.79
C GLU A 375 13.69 8.41 29.51
N LEU A 376 14.22 8.55 28.30
CA LEU A 376 15.40 7.85 27.77
C LEU A 376 16.52 8.85 27.42
N SER A 377 17.09 9.57 28.39
CA SER A 377 18.21 10.49 28.13
C SER A 377 17.93 11.51 27.02
N GLY A 378 16.81 12.23 27.13
CA GLY A 378 16.38 13.25 26.18
C GLY A 378 15.40 12.77 25.10
N LEU A 379 15.00 11.52 25.14
CA LEU A 379 13.89 10.96 24.35
C LEU A 379 12.78 10.50 25.28
N THR A 380 11.54 10.59 24.81
CA THR A 380 10.36 10.16 25.56
C THR A 380 9.62 9.09 24.79
N LEU A 381 9.47 7.91 25.41
CA LEU A 381 8.54 6.87 24.97
C LEU A 381 7.25 6.99 25.77
N ARG A 382 6.12 7.24 25.10
CA ARG A 382 4.80 7.25 25.71
C ARG A 382 4.09 5.94 25.46
N ALA A 383 3.69 5.25 26.53
CA ALA A 383 2.97 3.99 26.45
C ALA A 383 1.47 4.24 26.19
N ILE A 384 0.91 3.46 25.29
CA ILE A 384 -0.52 3.49 24.95
C ILE A 384 -1.06 2.06 25.13
N HIS A 385 -1.99 1.86 26.07
CA HIS A 385 -2.59 0.55 26.30
C HIS A 385 -3.55 0.20 25.14
N THR A 386 -3.22 -0.83 24.39
CA THR A 386 -3.93 -1.27 23.18
C THR A 386 -4.37 -2.73 23.26
N PRO A 387 -5.28 -3.08 24.21
CA PRO A 387 -5.76 -4.44 24.33
C PRO A 387 -6.50 -4.90 23.07
N GLY A 388 -6.52 -6.21 22.83
CA GLY A 388 -7.26 -6.80 21.73
C GLY A 388 -6.59 -8.02 21.13
N HIS A 389 -5.35 -7.92 20.65
CA HIS A 389 -4.53 -9.08 20.30
C HIS A 389 -4.10 -9.84 21.56
N ALA A 390 -3.65 -9.12 22.55
CA ALA A 390 -3.39 -9.56 23.90
C ALA A 390 -3.99 -8.54 24.88
N SER A 391 -4.49 -9.00 26.05
CA SER A 391 -5.12 -8.11 27.04
C SER A 391 -4.12 -7.14 27.70
N ASN A 392 -2.84 -7.53 27.76
CA ASN A 392 -1.73 -6.76 28.34
C ASN A 392 -0.99 -5.88 27.31
N HIS A 393 -1.47 -5.79 26.07
CA HIS A 393 -0.74 -5.16 24.98
C HIS A 393 -0.55 -3.65 25.16
N LEU A 394 0.68 -3.17 24.90
CA LEU A 394 1.08 -1.77 24.88
C LEU A 394 1.68 -1.43 23.51
N CYS A 395 1.30 -0.30 22.94
CA CYS A 395 2.11 0.38 21.93
C CYS A 395 3.00 1.43 22.62
N TYR A 396 4.16 1.74 22.03
CA TYR A 396 5.05 2.79 22.52
C TYR A 396 5.26 3.85 21.44
N LEU A 397 4.93 5.12 21.73
CA LEU A 397 5.14 6.23 20.81
C LEU A 397 6.42 6.98 21.19
N LEU A 398 7.41 7.00 20.30
CA LEU A 398 8.58 7.87 20.42
C LEU A 398 8.16 9.28 20.01
N GLU A 399 8.02 10.18 21.01
CA GLU A 399 7.40 11.51 20.80
C GLU A 399 8.20 12.40 19.84
N GLN A 400 9.52 12.25 19.76
CA GLN A 400 10.41 13.07 18.95
C GLN A 400 10.28 12.81 17.44
N THR A 401 10.08 11.55 17.04
CA THR A 401 9.97 11.14 15.63
C THR A 401 8.56 10.77 15.22
N LYS A 402 7.64 10.69 16.20
CA LYS A 402 6.28 10.17 15.98
C LYS A 402 6.26 8.72 15.44
N MET A 403 7.31 7.95 15.79
CA MET A 403 7.39 6.52 15.47
C MET A 403 6.62 5.72 16.53
N LEU A 404 5.63 4.95 16.09
CA LEU A 404 4.83 4.09 16.96
C LEU A 404 5.28 2.63 16.86
N PHE A 405 5.80 2.08 17.95
CA PHE A 405 6.11 0.67 18.07
C PHE A 405 4.84 -0.08 18.47
N THR A 406 4.35 -0.94 17.58
CA THR A 406 3.01 -1.55 17.72
C THR A 406 3.03 -3.01 18.11
N GLY A 407 4.19 -3.64 18.29
CA GLY A 407 4.23 -5.09 18.47
C GLY A 407 3.30 -5.76 17.47
N ASP A 408 2.39 -6.61 17.97
CA ASP A 408 1.42 -7.33 17.15
C ASP A 408 0.03 -6.69 17.10
N HIS A 409 -0.10 -5.41 17.50
CA HIS A 409 -1.37 -4.70 17.33
C HIS A 409 -1.64 -4.28 15.89
N VAL A 410 -0.59 -3.83 15.18
CA VAL A 410 -0.61 -3.51 13.74
C VAL A 410 0.60 -4.17 13.10
N MET A 411 0.36 -5.07 12.14
CA MET A 411 1.38 -5.85 11.44
C MET A 411 1.49 -5.44 9.97
N GLN A 412 2.69 -5.53 9.42
CA GLN A 412 2.94 -5.22 8.02
C GLN A 412 2.43 -6.35 7.10
N GLY A 413 1.61 -5.98 6.09
CA GLY A 413 1.18 -6.91 5.03
C GLY A 413 0.16 -7.98 5.43
N SER A 414 -0.25 -8.05 6.70
CA SER A 414 -1.25 -9.00 7.18
C SER A 414 -2.17 -8.39 8.24
N THR A 415 -3.16 -9.15 8.69
CA THR A 415 -3.99 -8.79 9.84
C THR A 415 -3.63 -9.69 11.02
N VAL A 416 -3.47 -9.11 12.18
CA VAL A 416 -3.15 -9.86 13.40
C VAL A 416 -4.26 -10.85 13.77
N VAL A 417 -3.88 -11.98 14.37
CA VAL A 417 -4.84 -12.96 14.89
C VAL A 417 -5.39 -12.47 16.23
N ILE A 418 -6.71 -12.45 16.35
CA ILE A 418 -7.37 -12.22 17.65
C ILE A 418 -7.82 -13.58 18.17
N ASN A 419 -7.21 -14.02 19.27
CA ASN A 419 -7.35 -15.39 19.77
C ASN A 419 -7.95 -15.41 21.18
N PRO A 420 -9.28 -15.62 21.33
CA PRO A 420 -9.89 -15.82 22.65
C PRO A 420 -9.27 -17.01 23.41
N PRO A 421 -9.26 -17.00 24.77
CA PRO A 421 -9.98 -16.05 25.64
C PRO A 421 -9.24 -14.74 25.89
N ASP A 422 -7.94 -14.64 25.68
CA ASP A 422 -7.17 -13.43 25.97
C ASP A 422 -7.38 -12.35 24.90
N GLY A 423 -7.36 -12.74 23.61
CA GLY A 423 -7.66 -11.82 22.50
C GLY A 423 -9.14 -11.48 22.43
N GLU A 424 -9.48 -10.18 22.24
CA GLU A 424 -10.85 -9.68 22.24
C GLU A 424 -11.07 -8.66 21.10
N MET A 425 -12.03 -8.96 20.19
CA MET A 425 -12.24 -8.18 18.97
C MET A 425 -12.76 -6.76 19.21
N ARG A 426 -13.63 -6.57 20.20
CA ARG A 426 -14.18 -5.25 20.53
C ARG A 426 -13.10 -4.32 21.09
N ALA A 427 -12.26 -4.84 22.01
CA ALA A 427 -11.13 -4.10 22.55
C ALA A 427 -10.09 -3.78 21.45
N TYR A 428 -9.87 -4.71 20.53
CA TYR A 428 -8.98 -4.49 19.37
C TYR A 428 -9.44 -3.33 18.50
N LEU A 429 -10.72 -3.31 18.10
CA LEU A 429 -11.30 -2.23 17.29
C LEU A 429 -11.25 -0.89 18.04
N ALA A 430 -11.65 -0.85 19.31
CA ALA A 430 -11.57 0.36 20.13
C ALA A 430 -10.13 0.86 20.31
N SER A 431 -9.15 -0.03 20.33
CA SER A 431 -7.73 0.33 20.39
C SER A 431 -7.23 0.93 19.07
N LEU A 432 -7.65 0.37 17.91
CA LEU A 432 -7.35 0.96 16.60
C LEU A 432 -7.98 2.34 16.44
N GLU A 433 -9.24 2.53 16.89
CA GLU A 433 -9.93 3.83 16.83
C GLU A 433 -9.20 4.88 17.67
N ARG A 434 -8.75 4.55 18.89
CA ARG A 434 -7.94 5.47 19.71
C ARG A 434 -6.63 5.87 19.06
N LEU A 435 -5.96 4.96 18.34
CA LEU A 435 -4.73 5.26 17.64
C LEU A 435 -4.94 6.24 16.46
N LEU A 436 -6.17 6.42 15.96
CA LEU A 436 -6.49 7.44 14.96
C LEU A 436 -6.37 8.88 15.50
N ASP A 437 -6.46 9.06 16.82
CA ASP A 437 -6.32 10.38 17.46
C ASP A 437 -4.85 10.73 17.78
N GLU A 438 -3.92 9.79 17.56
CA GLU A 438 -2.50 9.98 17.84
C GLU A 438 -1.75 10.57 16.64
N ASP A 439 -0.78 11.44 16.92
CA ASP A 439 0.09 12.01 15.90
C ASP A 439 1.23 11.02 15.56
N ILE A 440 1.00 10.18 14.57
CA ILE A 440 1.88 9.09 14.16
C ILE A 440 2.43 9.38 12.76
N ALA A 441 3.75 9.45 12.61
CA ALA A 441 4.43 9.62 11.34
C ALA A 441 4.67 8.27 10.63
N ILE A 442 5.05 7.23 11.42
CA ILE A 442 5.36 5.90 10.91
C ILE A 442 5.11 4.84 11.99
N ILE A 443 4.73 3.63 11.57
CA ILE A 443 4.57 2.48 12.47
C ILE A 443 5.77 1.54 12.34
N ALA A 444 6.30 1.10 13.49
CA ALA A 444 7.34 0.09 13.65
C ALA A 444 6.70 -1.18 14.24
N PRO A 445 6.35 -2.18 13.39
CA PRO A 445 5.61 -3.37 13.82
C PRO A 445 6.52 -4.43 14.44
N GLY A 446 5.93 -5.38 15.18
CA GLY A 446 6.65 -6.54 15.73
C GLY A 446 7.30 -7.42 14.66
N HIS A 447 6.82 -7.37 13.41
CA HIS A 447 7.34 -8.18 12.30
C HIS A 447 7.34 -7.40 10.99
N GLY A 448 8.35 -7.64 10.13
CA GLY A 448 8.44 -7.06 8.79
C GLY A 448 8.99 -5.63 8.74
N TYR A 449 8.55 -4.86 7.75
CA TYR A 449 9.03 -3.50 7.46
C TYR A 449 8.22 -2.43 8.19
N LEU A 450 8.76 -1.21 8.25
CA LEU A 450 8.01 -0.04 8.69
C LEU A 450 6.78 0.20 7.81
N ILE A 451 5.70 0.69 8.42
CA ILE A 451 4.43 0.96 7.75
C ILE A 451 4.21 2.47 7.71
N GLY A 452 4.15 3.02 6.51
CA GLY A 452 3.80 4.42 6.31
C GLY A 452 2.29 4.65 6.20
N ALA A 453 1.90 5.92 6.09
CA ALA A 453 0.50 6.33 6.08
C ALA A 453 -0.33 5.69 7.23
N PRO A 454 0.09 5.87 8.51
CA PRO A 454 -0.44 5.16 9.67
C PRO A 454 -1.96 5.20 9.77
N HIS A 455 -2.57 6.37 9.66
CA HIS A 455 -4.02 6.55 9.79
C HIS A 455 -4.80 5.86 8.66
N LYS A 456 -4.23 5.77 7.45
CA LYS A 456 -4.83 5.02 6.34
C LYS A 456 -4.81 3.52 6.63
N GLU A 457 -3.69 3.01 7.16
CA GLU A 457 -3.55 1.61 7.56
C GLU A 457 -4.50 1.24 8.72
N LEU A 458 -4.60 2.07 9.75
CA LEU A 458 -5.55 1.87 10.86
C LEU A 458 -7.00 1.81 10.35
N ARG A 459 -7.43 2.76 9.50
CA ARG A 459 -8.78 2.72 8.88
C ARG A 459 -8.98 1.48 8.02
N ARG A 460 -7.96 1.05 7.26
CA ARG A 460 -8.00 -0.17 6.46
C ARG A 460 -8.25 -1.40 7.33
N LEU A 461 -7.55 -1.52 8.47
CA LEU A 461 -7.72 -2.62 9.41
C LEU A 461 -9.12 -2.64 10.02
N ILE A 462 -9.63 -1.49 10.46
CA ILE A 462 -11.00 -1.35 10.98
C ILE A 462 -12.01 -1.79 9.91
N ALA A 463 -11.92 -1.23 8.71
CA ALA A 463 -12.81 -1.57 7.60
C ALA A 463 -12.75 -3.07 7.24
N HIS A 464 -11.56 -3.67 7.22
CA HIS A 464 -11.39 -5.11 7.00
C HIS A 464 -12.13 -5.95 8.07
N ARG A 465 -12.00 -5.61 9.37
CA ARG A 465 -12.70 -6.31 10.45
C ARG A 465 -14.21 -6.17 10.34
N MET A 466 -14.70 -4.97 10.04
CA MET A 466 -16.13 -4.71 9.85
C MET A 466 -16.69 -5.46 8.63
N ALA A 467 -15.93 -5.55 7.54
CA ALA A 467 -16.32 -6.35 6.38
C ALA A 467 -16.41 -7.85 6.70
N ARG A 468 -15.49 -8.40 7.52
CA ARG A 468 -15.60 -9.78 8.02
C ARG A 468 -16.84 -9.99 8.86
N GLU A 469 -17.14 -9.08 9.75
CA GLU A 469 -18.33 -9.14 10.60
C GLU A 469 -19.62 -9.09 9.77
N ALA A 470 -19.68 -8.23 8.76
CA ALA A 470 -20.79 -8.19 7.80
C ALA A 470 -20.98 -9.54 7.07
N LYS A 471 -19.89 -10.23 6.70
CA LYS A 471 -19.96 -11.58 6.12
C LYS A 471 -20.53 -12.61 7.12
N VAL A 472 -20.16 -12.52 8.41
CA VAL A 472 -20.74 -13.39 9.47
C VAL A 472 -22.25 -13.17 9.55
N ILE A 473 -22.70 -11.93 9.67
CA ILE A 473 -24.12 -11.57 9.76
C ILE A 473 -24.90 -12.03 8.51
N SER A 474 -24.36 -11.78 7.33
CA SER A 474 -24.95 -12.19 6.04
C SER A 474 -25.09 -13.71 5.94
N SER A 475 -24.05 -14.46 6.35
CA SER A 475 -24.08 -15.93 6.37
C SER A 475 -25.12 -16.47 7.36
N LEU A 476 -25.20 -15.92 8.57
CA LEU A 476 -26.22 -16.30 9.54
C LEU A 476 -27.63 -15.97 9.06
N ARG A 477 -27.83 -14.86 8.35
CA ARG A 477 -29.13 -14.50 7.76
C ARG A 477 -29.56 -15.54 6.72
N LYS A 478 -28.62 -16.05 5.93
CA LYS A 478 -28.89 -17.05 4.89
C LYS A 478 -29.19 -18.44 5.46
N PHE A 479 -28.49 -18.85 6.52
CA PHE A 479 -28.59 -20.21 7.07
C PHE A 479 -29.53 -20.34 8.29
N GLY A 480 -29.99 -19.22 8.87
CA GLY A 480 -30.76 -19.20 10.11
C GLY A 480 -29.89 -19.52 11.34
N THR A 481 -29.28 -20.71 11.36
CA THR A 481 -28.30 -21.15 12.36
C THR A 481 -27.09 -21.80 11.68
N ALA A 482 -25.87 -21.53 12.18
CA ALA A 482 -24.65 -22.10 11.64
C ALA A 482 -23.62 -22.37 12.74
N SER A 483 -22.82 -23.42 12.57
CA SER A 483 -21.64 -23.68 13.43
C SER A 483 -20.45 -22.81 12.99
N LEU A 484 -19.37 -22.84 13.77
CA LEU A 484 -18.12 -22.20 13.39
C LEU A 484 -17.58 -22.77 12.07
N GLU A 485 -17.66 -24.09 11.91
CA GLU A 485 -17.21 -24.83 10.73
C GLU A 485 -18.02 -24.47 9.48
N ASP A 486 -19.34 -24.27 9.63
CA ASP A 486 -20.21 -23.83 8.52
C ASP A 486 -19.87 -22.41 8.05
N LEU A 487 -19.55 -21.50 9.00
CA LEU A 487 -19.27 -20.10 8.72
C LEU A 487 -17.88 -19.87 8.15
N LEU A 488 -16.90 -20.66 8.57
CA LEU A 488 -15.49 -20.41 8.27
C LEU A 488 -15.20 -20.28 6.75
N PRO A 489 -15.58 -21.21 5.87
CA PRO A 489 -15.30 -21.10 4.43
C PRO A 489 -16.07 -19.97 3.74
N LEU A 490 -17.16 -19.49 4.32
CA LEU A 490 -17.98 -18.42 3.75
C LEU A 490 -17.47 -17.02 4.15
N VAL A 491 -17.01 -16.90 5.38
CA VAL A 491 -16.48 -15.64 5.93
C VAL A 491 -15.06 -15.40 5.45
N TYR A 492 -14.30 -16.47 5.21
CA TYR A 492 -12.90 -16.45 4.77
C TYR A 492 -12.72 -17.08 3.37
N ASP A 493 -13.67 -16.83 2.46
CA ASP A 493 -13.68 -17.27 1.06
C ASP A 493 -12.52 -16.72 0.21
N ASP A 494 -11.89 -15.66 0.66
CA ASP A 494 -10.79 -14.95 0.02
C ASP A 494 -9.40 -15.37 0.52
N VAL A 495 -9.32 -16.36 1.43
CA VAL A 495 -8.04 -16.87 1.94
C VAL A 495 -7.88 -18.37 1.68
N PRO A 496 -6.64 -18.85 1.43
CA PRO A 496 -6.40 -20.26 1.17
C PRO A 496 -6.84 -21.17 2.32
N PRO A 497 -7.41 -22.36 2.06
CA PRO A 497 -7.87 -23.30 3.10
C PRO A 497 -6.80 -23.67 4.14
N ARG A 498 -5.50 -23.67 3.76
CA ARG A 498 -4.40 -23.95 4.69
C ARG A 498 -4.32 -23.00 5.89
N VAL A 499 -4.86 -21.77 5.78
CA VAL A 499 -4.86 -20.80 6.88
C VAL A 499 -6.21 -20.74 7.62
N HIS A 500 -7.22 -21.50 7.22
CA HIS A 500 -8.54 -21.52 7.86
C HIS A 500 -8.47 -21.86 9.35
N ARG A 501 -7.56 -22.77 9.76
CA ARG A 501 -7.35 -23.10 11.19
C ARG A 501 -6.92 -21.90 12.03
N VAL A 502 -6.15 -20.98 11.45
CA VAL A 502 -5.76 -19.72 12.11
C VAL A 502 -6.91 -18.71 12.05
N ALA A 503 -7.59 -18.60 10.90
CA ALA A 503 -8.72 -17.71 10.70
C ALA A 503 -9.91 -18.03 11.63
N ALA A 504 -10.11 -19.32 11.98
CA ALA A 504 -11.14 -19.76 12.92
C ALA A 504 -11.04 -19.06 14.29
N ARG A 505 -9.83 -18.74 14.76
CA ARG A 505 -9.62 -18.01 16.02
C ARG A 505 -10.23 -16.60 15.94
N SER A 506 -9.93 -15.87 14.87
CA SER A 506 -10.49 -14.53 14.64
C SER A 506 -12.00 -14.58 14.37
N LEU A 507 -12.51 -15.64 13.70
CA LEU A 507 -13.95 -15.85 13.55
C LEU A 507 -14.63 -16.01 14.90
N THR A 508 -14.04 -16.82 15.81
CA THR A 508 -14.52 -16.97 17.18
C THR A 508 -14.59 -15.62 17.89
N ALA A 509 -13.54 -14.79 17.76
CA ALA A 509 -13.53 -13.44 18.35
C ALA A 509 -14.63 -12.53 17.79
N HIS A 510 -14.92 -12.58 16.48
CA HIS A 510 -16.04 -11.85 15.87
C HIS A 510 -17.39 -12.34 16.41
N LEU A 511 -17.59 -13.67 16.50
CA LEU A 511 -18.83 -14.23 17.05
C LEU A 511 -19.04 -13.85 18.52
N GLN A 512 -17.98 -13.88 19.34
CA GLN A 512 -18.05 -13.44 20.74
C GLN A 512 -18.42 -11.95 20.86
N LYS A 513 -17.81 -11.08 20.03
CA LYS A 513 -18.19 -9.66 19.96
C LYS A 513 -19.67 -9.50 19.64
N LEU A 514 -20.16 -10.16 18.58
CA LEU A 514 -21.57 -10.08 18.17
C LEU A 514 -22.54 -10.64 19.21
N VAL A 515 -22.11 -11.63 20.01
CA VAL A 515 -22.90 -12.15 21.14
C VAL A 515 -22.99 -11.12 22.27
N VAL A 516 -21.88 -10.50 22.63
CA VAL A 516 -21.85 -9.44 23.67
C VAL A 516 -22.70 -8.23 23.26
N GLU A 517 -22.70 -7.88 21.96
CA GLU A 517 -23.51 -6.79 21.40
C GLU A 517 -25.00 -7.16 21.19
N GLY A 518 -25.37 -8.40 21.48
CA GLY A 518 -26.75 -8.85 21.35
C GLY A 518 -27.24 -9.05 19.92
N THR A 519 -26.34 -9.00 18.91
CA THR A 519 -26.67 -9.23 17.49
C THR A 519 -26.80 -10.71 17.17
N VAL A 520 -25.99 -11.55 17.83
CA VAL A 520 -25.95 -13.00 17.66
C VAL A 520 -26.22 -13.67 19.02
N ARG A 521 -26.88 -14.81 18.99
CA ARG A 521 -27.06 -15.67 20.18
C ARG A 521 -26.46 -17.06 19.92
N PRO A 522 -25.79 -17.66 20.93
CA PRO A 522 -25.38 -19.05 20.85
C PRO A 522 -26.61 -19.96 21.05
N SER A 523 -26.63 -21.11 20.37
CA SER A 523 -27.70 -22.11 20.48
C SER A 523 -27.15 -23.51 20.17
N GLY A 524 -26.91 -24.33 21.19
CA GLY A 524 -26.47 -25.72 21.03
C GLY A 524 -25.19 -25.91 20.19
N GLY A 525 -24.16 -25.11 20.44
CA GLY A 525 -22.90 -25.13 19.66
C GLY A 525 -22.98 -24.44 18.30
N ARG A 526 -24.12 -23.85 17.97
CA ARG A 526 -24.36 -23.05 16.77
C ARG A 526 -24.66 -21.60 17.14
N PHE A 527 -24.68 -20.73 16.14
CA PHE A 527 -24.96 -19.31 16.28
C PHE A 527 -26.16 -18.92 15.41
N ALA A 528 -26.99 -17.99 15.90
CA ALA A 528 -28.14 -17.45 15.18
C ALA A 528 -28.24 -15.94 15.38
N LEU A 529 -28.80 -15.23 14.43
CA LEU A 529 -29.13 -13.81 14.60
C LEU A 529 -30.24 -13.66 15.66
N VAL A 530 -30.14 -12.59 16.44
CA VAL A 530 -31.23 -12.16 17.31
C VAL A 530 -32.25 -11.46 16.42
N GLN A 531 -33.46 -12.04 16.32
CA GLN A 531 -34.56 -11.43 15.55
C GLN A 531 -35.00 -10.10 16.19
N SER A 532 -35.07 -9.07 15.38
CA SER A 532 -35.64 -7.80 15.86
C SER A 532 -37.12 -7.97 16.22
N PRO A 533 -37.65 -7.21 17.20
CA PRO A 533 -39.07 -7.28 17.56
C PRO A 533 -40.02 -7.06 16.37
N SER A 534 -39.59 -6.32 15.35
CA SER A 534 -40.35 -6.04 14.12
C SER A 534 -40.48 -7.22 13.17
N GLU A 535 -39.56 -8.21 13.24
CA GLU A 535 -39.61 -9.42 12.39
C GLU A 535 -40.44 -10.55 13.00
N ARG A 536 -40.89 -10.43 14.27
CA ARG A 536 -41.74 -11.42 14.96
C ARG A 536 -43.22 -11.28 14.68
N SER A 537 -43.64 -10.23 13.95
CA SER A 537 -45.06 -9.88 13.73
C SER A 537 -45.52 -10.03 12.28
N ALA A 538 -44.83 -10.82 11.44
CA ALA A 538 -45.38 -11.24 10.17
C ALA A 538 -45.91 -12.70 10.31
N PRO A 539 -47.23 -12.94 10.16
CA PRO A 539 -47.83 -14.26 10.22
C PRO A 539 -47.43 -15.12 9.00
#